data_d11cc3eee930c585890c659c187c79f1
#
_entry.id   d11cc3eee930c585890c659c187c79f1
#
_cell.length_a   1.000
_cell.length_b   1.000
_cell.length_c   1.000
_cell.angle_alpha   90.00
_cell.angle_beta   90.00
_cell.angle_gamma   90.00
#
_symmetry.space_group_name_H-M   'P 1'
#
loop_
_entity.id
_entity.type
_entity.pdbx_description
1 polymer ?
#
loop_
_entity_poly.entity_id
_entity_poly.type
_entity_poly.pdbx_seq_one_letter_code
_entity_poly.pdbx_strand_id
1 'polypeptide(L)'
;LTIEALNALPHCFRIETEGSFIGMIQQIRVEGSNVHIGRFLINPSLTGKGLGTSAMQLFIAMLFENKRVHSISLNVFDDNPSAKGLYTKLGFKVVATVEGERKKYKMMKSNSAIN
;
A
#
# COMPACT_ATOMS: atom_id res chain seq x y z
N LEU A 1 13.59 -9.51 -1.90
CA LEU A 1 12.82 -8.34 -1.53
C LEU A 1 12.51 -8.37 -0.03
N THR A 2 12.88 -7.33 0.68
CA THR A 2 12.62 -7.21 2.11
C THR A 2 11.95 -5.87 2.42
N ILE A 3 11.12 -5.86 3.46
CA ILE A 3 10.45 -4.66 3.95
C ILE A 3 10.74 -4.56 5.45
N GLU A 4 11.38 -3.45 5.86
CA GLU A 4 11.77 -3.23 7.24
C GLU A 4 11.25 -1.89 7.75
N ALA A 5 10.84 -1.86 9.03
CA ALA A 5 10.42 -0.63 9.68
C ALA A 5 11.60 0.33 9.84
N LEU A 6 11.34 1.62 9.64
CA LEU A 6 12.31 2.68 9.89
C LEU A 6 12.11 3.23 11.30
N ASN A 7 13.13 3.06 12.15
CA ASN A 7 13.03 3.48 13.56
C ASN A 7 12.91 4.99 13.73
N ALA A 8 13.52 5.76 12.83
CA ALA A 8 13.51 7.23 12.92
C ALA A 8 12.19 7.84 12.44
N LEU A 9 11.38 7.10 11.69
CA LEU A 9 10.11 7.56 11.11
C LEU A 9 9.03 6.53 11.44
N PRO A 10 8.26 6.73 12.50
CA PRO A 10 7.19 5.80 12.89
C PRO A 10 6.24 5.53 11.74
N HIS A 11 5.86 4.28 11.59
CA HIS A 11 4.92 3.82 10.54
C HIS A 11 5.45 3.97 9.12
N CYS A 12 6.77 4.08 8.95
CA CYS A 12 7.42 4.03 7.66
C CYS A 12 8.19 2.72 7.50
N PHE A 13 8.18 2.19 6.28
CA PHE A 13 8.84 0.93 5.96
C PHE A 13 9.74 1.11 4.75
N ARG A 14 10.96 0.60 4.88
CA ARG A 14 11.96 0.62 3.83
C ARG A 14 11.81 -0.64 2.98
N ILE A 15 11.86 -0.48 1.66
CA ILE A 15 11.83 -1.60 0.73
C ILE A 15 13.23 -1.80 0.17
N GLU A 16 13.74 -3.01 0.26
CA GLU A 16 15.07 -3.36 -0.23
C GLU A 16 15.02 -4.60 -1.10
N THR A 17 15.90 -4.68 -2.08
CA THR A 17 16.19 -5.90 -2.80
C THR A 17 17.70 -6.01 -2.95
N GLU A 18 18.26 -7.18 -2.63
CA GLU A 18 19.70 -7.43 -2.69
C GLU A 18 20.54 -6.39 -1.94
N GLY A 19 20.01 -5.90 -0.80
CA GLY A 19 20.68 -4.90 0.01
C GLY A 19 20.55 -3.46 -0.48
N SER A 20 19.89 -3.24 -1.61
CA SER A 20 19.72 -1.91 -2.17
C SER A 20 18.35 -1.33 -1.83
N PHE A 21 18.32 -0.07 -1.42
CA PHE A 21 17.10 0.68 -1.16
C PHE A 21 16.37 0.95 -2.47
N ILE A 22 15.12 0.53 -2.58
CA ILE A 22 14.33 0.70 -3.80
C ILE A 22 13.05 1.50 -3.60
N GLY A 23 12.61 1.70 -2.38
CA GLY A 23 11.40 2.46 -2.14
C GLY A 23 10.98 2.49 -0.68
N MET A 24 9.80 3.05 -0.45
CA MET A 24 9.27 3.28 0.89
C MET A 24 7.76 3.12 0.90
N ILE A 25 7.23 2.58 1.98
CA ILE A 25 5.79 2.52 2.25
C ILE A 25 5.54 3.20 3.58
N GLN A 26 4.57 4.09 3.62
CA GLN A 26 4.17 4.77 4.85
C GLN A 26 2.79 4.32 5.28
N GLN A 27 2.69 3.82 6.51
CA GLN A 27 1.42 3.54 7.15
C GLN A 27 0.95 4.82 7.82
N ILE A 28 -0.19 5.34 7.41
CA ILE A 28 -0.67 6.62 7.92
C ILE A 28 -1.34 6.45 9.28
N ARG A 29 -2.28 5.52 9.39
CA ARG A 29 -3.04 5.36 10.64
C ARG A 29 -3.67 3.99 10.75
N VAL A 30 -3.91 3.60 12.02
CA VAL A 30 -4.68 2.41 12.36
C VAL A 30 -5.98 2.88 13.01
N GLU A 31 -7.10 2.47 12.45
CA GLU A 31 -8.43 2.76 12.99
C GLU A 31 -9.15 1.44 13.25
N GLY A 32 -9.21 1.04 14.54
CA GLY A 32 -9.77 -0.25 14.89
C GLY A 32 -9.04 -1.39 14.18
N SER A 33 -9.74 -2.12 13.34
CA SER A 33 -9.18 -3.24 12.59
C SER A 33 -8.77 -2.86 11.16
N ASN A 34 -8.83 -1.57 10.80
CA ASN A 34 -8.42 -1.08 9.49
C ASN A 34 -7.07 -0.39 9.55
N VAL A 35 -6.19 -0.70 8.61
CA VAL A 35 -4.91 -0.01 8.43
C VAL A 35 -5.00 0.81 7.15
N HIS A 36 -4.83 2.13 7.29
CA HIS A 36 -4.83 3.04 6.14
C HIS A 36 -3.39 3.33 5.73
N ILE A 37 -3.03 2.90 4.53
CA ILE A 37 -1.69 3.10 3.96
C ILE A 37 -1.63 4.46 3.28
N GLY A 38 -0.56 5.19 3.54
CA GLY A 38 -0.30 6.46 2.88
C GLY A 38 0.52 6.30 1.62
N ARG A 39 1.68 6.90 1.62
CA ARG A 39 2.55 6.94 0.45
C ARG A 39 3.20 5.60 0.16
N PHE A 40 3.19 5.26 -1.10
CA PHE A 40 3.97 4.16 -1.63
C PHE A 40 4.85 4.71 -2.74
N LEU A 41 6.16 4.68 -2.53
CA LEU A 41 7.14 5.26 -3.43
C LEU A 41 8.15 4.19 -3.85
N ILE A 42 8.38 4.08 -5.14
CA ILE A 42 9.45 3.25 -5.71
C ILE A 42 10.39 4.17 -6.47
N ASN A 43 11.69 3.89 -6.40
CA ASN A 43 12.67 4.61 -7.17
C ASN A 43 12.26 4.67 -8.65
N PRO A 44 12.11 5.87 -9.25
CA PRO A 44 11.62 6.00 -10.62
C PRO A 44 12.43 5.20 -11.65
N SER A 45 13.72 5.01 -11.43
CA SER A 45 14.56 4.23 -12.35
C SER A 45 14.21 2.75 -12.36
N LEU A 46 13.42 2.28 -11.38
CA LEU A 46 13.04 0.89 -11.22
C LEU A 46 11.58 0.61 -11.56
N THR A 47 10.83 1.62 -12.02
CA THR A 47 9.45 1.44 -12.44
C THR A 47 9.36 0.57 -13.68
N GLY A 48 8.26 -0.14 -13.85
CA GLY A 48 8.05 -1.01 -14.99
C GLY A 48 8.69 -2.39 -14.87
N LYS A 49 9.37 -2.68 -13.75
CA LYS A 49 10.04 -3.97 -13.54
C LYS A 49 9.26 -4.92 -12.62
N GLY A 50 8.01 -4.59 -12.30
CA GLY A 50 7.19 -5.40 -11.41
C GLY A 50 7.54 -5.30 -9.93
N LEU A 51 8.52 -4.50 -9.56
CA LEU A 51 8.97 -4.36 -8.17
C LEU A 51 7.91 -3.72 -7.29
N GLY A 52 7.16 -2.75 -7.82
CA GLY A 52 6.06 -2.12 -7.09
C GLY A 52 4.97 -3.11 -6.71
N THR A 53 4.58 -3.95 -7.66
CA THR A 53 3.58 -4.99 -7.43
C THR A 53 4.06 -5.98 -6.38
N SER A 54 5.28 -6.48 -6.52
CA SER A 54 5.88 -7.44 -5.59
C SER A 54 6.01 -6.87 -4.19
N ALA A 55 6.46 -5.61 -4.08
CA ALA A 55 6.61 -4.95 -2.78
C ALA A 55 5.26 -4.78 -2.09
N MET A 56 4.25 -4.35 -2.81
CA MET A 56 2.92 -4.16 -2.23
C MET A 56 2.29 -5.49 -1.85
N GLN A 57 2.45 -6.54 -2.65
CA GLN A 57 1.99 -7.87 -2.29
C GLN A 57 2.60 -8.35 -0.99
N LEU A 58 3.91 -8.18 -0.83
CA LEU A 58 4.62 -8.57 0.39
C LEU A 58 4.13 -7.76 1.59
N PHE A 59 3.97 -6.46 1.44
CA PHE A 59 3.51 -5.59 2.52
C PHE A 59 2.09 -5.95 2.97
N ILE A 60 1.19 -6.18 2.03
CA ILE A 60 -0.18 -6.61 2.32
C ILE A 60 -0.17 -7.93 3.10
N ALA A 61 0.65 -8.89 2.66
CA ALA A 61 0.78 -10.18 3.34
C ALA A 61 1.29 -10.00 4.77
N MET A 62 2.29 -9.14 4.97
CA MET A 62 2.82 -8.85 6.31
C MET A 62 1.75 -8.25 7.23
N LEU A 63 0.96 -7.31 6.74
CA LEU A 63 -0.11 -6.70 7.54
C LEU A 63 -1.19 -7.72 7.89
N PHE A 64 -1.57 -8.56 6.93
CA PHE A 64 -2.63 -9.55 7.14
C PHE A 64 -2.20 -10.77 7.96
N GLU A 65 -0.91 -10.96 8.21
CA GLU A 65 -0.46 -11.95 9.19
C GLU A 65 -0.98 -11.64 10.58
N ASN A 66 -1.15 -10.36 10.89
CA ASN A 66 -1.82 -9.95 12.12
C ASN A 66 -3.34 -10.06 11.92
N LYS A 67 -3.94 -11.04 12.58
CA LYS A 67 -5.38 -11.30 12.44
C LYS A 67 -6.28 -10.22 13.01
N ARG A 68 -5.72 -9.26 13.73
CA ARG A 68 -6.45 -8.07 14.18
C ARG A 68 -6.64 -7.06 13.05
N VAL A 69 -5.87 -7.20 11.96
CA VAL A 69 -6.04 -6.38 10.77
C VAL A 69 -7.07 -7.04 9.86
N HIS A 70 -8.26 -6.48 9.82
CA HIS A 70 -9.37 -7.00 9.00
C HIS A 70 -9.42 -6.41 7.61
N SER A 71 -8.87 -5.21 7.44
CA SER A 71 -8.87 -4.53 6.16
C SER A 71 -7.71 -3.56 6.03
N ILE A 72 -7.34 -3.28 4.79
CA ILE A 72 -6.36 -2.27 4.43
C ILE A 72 -7.04 -1.30 3.48
N SER A 73 -6.88 0.00 3.71
CA SER A 73 -7.39 1.03 2.82
C SER A 73 -6.28 1.96 2.36
N LEU A 74 -6.52 2.63 1.26
CA LEU A 74 -5.62 3.64 0.70
C LEU A 74 -6.42 4.58 -0.20
N ASN A 75 -5.80 5.69 -0.54
CA ASN A 75 -6.37 6.64 -1.49
C ASN A 75 -5.54 6.66 -2.76
N VAL A 76 -6.20 6.79 -3.89
CA VAL A 76 -5.53 6.94 -5.18
C VAL A 76 -6.20 8.06 -5.96
N PHE A 77 -5.39 8.94 -6.57
CA PHE A 77 -5.93 10.04 -7.36
C PHE A 77 -6.46 9.55 -8.71
N ASP A 78 -7.53 10.19 -9.18
CA ASP A 78 -8.16 9.87 -10.46
C ASP A 78 -7.21 10.06 -11.65
N ASP A 79 -6.27 10.98 -11.52
CA ASP A 79 -5.25 11.25 -12.55
C ASP A 79 -4.08 10.28 -12.53
N ASN A 80 -4.17 9.21 -11.73
CA ASN A 80 -3.14 8.17 -11.66
C ASN A 80 -3.76 6.79 -11.95
N PRO A 81 -4.12 6.51 -13.21
CA PRO A 81 -4.74 5.24 -13.56
C PRO A 81 -3.81 4.03 -13.37
N SER A 82 -2.50 4.23 -13.45
CA SER A 82 -1.53 3.16 -13.20
C SER A 82 -1.62 2.64 -11.77
N ALA A 83 -1.68 3.54 -10.79
CA ALA A 83 -1.80 3.16 -9.40
C ALA A 83 -3.14 2.48 -9.13
N LYS A 84 -4.23 3.05 -9.67
CA LYS A 84 -5.56 2.45 -9.51
C LYS A 84 -5.61 1.03 -10.09
N GLY A 85 -5.00 0.83 -11.25
CA GLY A 85 -4.90 -0.48 -11.89
C GLY A 85 -4.10 -1.47 -11.06
N LEU A 86 -2.98 -1.03 -10.48
CA LEU A 86 -2.18 -1.86 -9.59
C LEU A 86 -2.98 -2.34 -8.40
N TYR A 87 -3.66 -1.44 -7.71
CA TYR A 87 -4.43 -1.82 -6.51
C TYR A 87 -5.62 -2.68 -6.85
N THR A 88 -6.31 -2.40 -7.97
CA THR A 88 -7.40 -3.26 -8.45
C THR A 88 -6.90 -4.67 -8.70
N LYS A 89 -5.76 -4.80 -9.34
CA LYS A 89 -5.12 -6.09 -9.61
C LYS A 89 -4.79 -6.85 -8.32
N LEU A 90 -4.44 -6.13 -7.26
CA LEU A 90 -4.11 -6.71 -5.97
C LEU A 90 -5.36 -7.03 -5.11
N GLY A 91 -6.55 -6.77 -5.62
CA GLY A 91 -7.79 -7.11 -4.94
C GLY A 91 -8.45 -5.97 -4.17
N PHE A 92 -7.96 -4.75 -4.31
CA PHE A 92 -8.60 -3.58 -3.73
C PHE A 92 -9.82 -3.17 -4.56
N LYS A 93 -10.84 -2.67 -3.90
CA LYS A 93 -12.06 -2.17 -4.55
C LYS A 93 -12.33 -0.75 -4.12
N VAL A 94 -12.88 0.05 -5.02
CA VAL A 94 -13.29 1.41 -4.70
C VAL A 94 -14.49 1.35 -3.77
N VAL A 95 -14.36 1.97 -2.59
CA VAL A 95 -15.45 2.02 -1.59
C VAL A 95 -16.00 3.43 -1.40
N ALA A 96 -15.27 4.45 -1.84
CA ALA A 96 -15.74 5.83 -1.77
C ALA A 96 -15.03 6.68 -2.81
N THR A 97 -15.69 7.74 -3.24
CA THR A 97 -15.12 8.74 -4.14
C THR A 97 -15.11 10.07 -3.40
N VAL A 98 -13.97 10.76 -3.41
CA VAL A 98 -13.82 12.06 -2.76
C VAL A 98 -13.63 13.11 -3.84
N GLU A 99 -14.61 13.98 -3.97
CA GLU A 99 -14.57 15.11 -4.91
C GLU A 99 -13.73 16.24 -4.31
N GLY A 100 -13.16 17.08 -5.16
CA GLY A 100 -12.33 18.21 -4.76
C GLY A 100 -11.53 18.71 -5.94
N GLU A 101 -10.49 19.51 -5.68
CA GLU A 101 -9.60 19.99 -6.73
C GLU A 101 -8.94 18.84 -7.47
N ARG A 102 -8.61 17.77 -6.73
CA ARG A 102 -8.17 16.50 -7.30
C ARG A 102 -9.09 15.40 -6.78
N LYS A 103 -9.86 14.84 -7.69
CA LYS A 103 -10.72 13.70 -7.38
C LYS A 103 -9.85 12.51 -6.97
N LYS A 104 -10.24 11.81 -5.93
CA LYS A 104 -9.55 10.61 -5.48
C LYS A 104 -10.55 9.52 -5.09
N TYR A 105 -10.07 8.30 -5.11
CA TYR A 105 -10.84 7.12 -4.71
C TYR A 105 -10.25 6.55 -3.44
N LYS A 106 -11.11 6.19 -2.50
CA LYS A 106 -10.72 5.35 -1.38
C LYS A 106 -10.90 3.91 -1.82
N MET A 107 -9.86 3.12 -1.71
CA MET A 107 -9.90 1.70 -2.05
C MET A 107 -9.64 0.86 -0.81
N MET A 108 -10.23 -0.33 -0.76
CA MET A 108 -10.13 -1.21 0.39
C MET A 108 -9.99 -2.66 -0.03
N LYS A 109 -9.20 -3.40 0.73
CA LYS A 109 -9.05 -4.84 0.60
C LYS A 109 -9.29 -5.48 1.95
N SER A 110 -10.17 -6.50 1.99
CA SER A 110 -10.47 -7.26 3.19
C SER A 110 -9.48 -8.41 3.38
N ASN A 111 -9.22 -8.76 4.64
CA ASN A 111 -8.39 -9.91 4.97
C ASN A 111 -9.22 -11.19 4.83
N SER A 112 -9.02 -11.92 3.75
CA SER A 112 -9.79 -13.14 3.46
C SER A 112 -9.55 -14.26 4.47
N ALA A 113 -8.44 -14.25 5.21
CA ALA A 113 -8.13 -15.27 6.20
C ALA A 113 -9.02 -15.18 7.44
N ILE A 114 -9.77 -14.10 7.61
CA ILE A 114 -10.60 -13.83 8.79
C ILE A 114 -12.07 -14.16 8.54
N ASN A 115 -12.48 -14.24 7.30
CA ASN A 115 -13.87 -14.51 6.92
C ASN A 115 -14.22 -15.99 7.02
#